data_295364964aaaaac955b433390fd85cf4
#
_entry.id   295364964aaaaac955b433390fd85cf4
#
_cell.length_a   1.000
_cell.length_b   1.000
_cell.length_c   1.000
_cell.angle_alpha   90.00
_cell.angle_beta   90.00
_cell.angle_gamma   90.00
#
_symmetry.space_group_name_H-M   'P 1'
#
loop_
_entity.id
_entity.type
_entity.pdbx_description
1 polymer ?
#
loop_
_entity_poly.entity_id
_entity_poly.type
_entity_poly.pdbx_seq_one_letter_code
_entity_poly.pdbx_strand_id
1 'polypeptide(L)'
;MTVLVVGVGNIFLGDDGFGVEVAHRLSTKDLPDHVRVVDYGIRGMHLAYDLVGADHDLTIMVDATQRGDPPGTVYVIELDLPEPADTGGPAPLLDAHGMQPDVVMGLIAVLGGEPGRVLLVGCEPASLDHRMSLSPVVEAAVDTAVRVVTGLVGSYPFGTDEELTCALASLAK
;
A
#
# COMPACT_ATOMS: atom_id res chain seq x y z
N MET A 1 7.68 5.40 17.99
CA MET A 1 7.90 5.26 16.54
C MET A 1 7.15 4.02 16.11
N THR A 2 6.17 4.17 15.21
CA THR A 2 5.23 3.11 14.82
C THR A 2 5.14 3.01 13.29
N VAL A 3 5.25 1.78 12.78
CA VAL A 3 5.10 1.48 11.36
C VAL A 3 3.86 0.62 11.16
N LEU A 4 2.97 1.05 10.27
CA LEU A 4 1.81 0.27 9.85
C LEU A 4 2.03 -0.27 8.43
N VAL A 5 1.93 -1.58 8.26
CA VAL A 5 1.90 -2.23 6.95
C VAL A 5 0.48 -2.71 6.68
N VAL A 6 -0.10 -2.29 5.56
CA VAL A 6 -1.48 -2.62 5.21
C VAL A 6 -1.56 -3.35 3.87
N GLY A 7 -2.21 -4.50 3.85
CA GLY A 7 -2.60 -5.17 2.61
C GLY A 7 -4.00 -4.73 2.19
N VAL A 8 -4.12 -4.27 0.95
CA VAL A 8 -5.37 -3.79 0.35
C VAL A 8 -5.68 -4.65 -0.87
N GLY A 9 -6.94 -4.80 -1.21
CA GLY A 9 -7.40 -5.48 -2.42
C GLY A 9 -8.52 -6.50 -2.18
N ASN A 10 -9.09 -6.99 -3.28
CA ASN A 10 -10.21 -7.93 -3.29
C ASN A 10 -9.76 -9.32 -3.74
N ILE A 11 -9.71 -10.28 -2.83
CA ILE A 11 -9.30 -11.66 -3.10
C ILE A 11 -10.19 -12.41 -4.10
N PHE A 12 -11.35 -11.86 -4.47
CA PHE A 12 -12.26 -12.45 -5.48
C PHE A 12 -11.98 -11.92 -6.89
N LEU A 13 -11.05 -10.97 -7.05
CA LEU A 13 -10.71 -10.34 -8.33
C LEU A 13 -9.28 -10.66 -8.79
N GLY A 14 -8.87 -11.92 -8.71
CA GLY A 14 -7.57 -12.37 -9.22
C GLY A 14 -6.40 -11.64 -8.55
N ASP A 15 -5.60 -10.93 -9.36
CA ASP A 15 -4.38 -10.27 -8.87
C ASP A 15 -4.63 -9.09 -7.94
N ASP A 16 -5.87 -8.59 -7.84
CA ASP A 16 -6.26 -7.58 -6.85
C ASP A 16 -6.06 -8.07 -5.40
N GLY A 17 -6.03 -9.38 -5.18
CA GLY A 17 -5.70 -10.01 -3.91
C GLY A 17 -4.22 -9.93 -3.50
N PHE A 18 -3.35 -9.34 -4.31
CA PHE A 18 -1.91 -9.28 -4.07
C PHE A 18 -1.53 -8.69 -2.71
N GLY A 19 -2.11 -7.52 -2.36
CA GLY A 19 -1.80 -6.85 -1.10
C GLY A 19 -2.19 -7.69 0.12
N VAL A 20 -3.33 -8.37 0.05
CA VAL A 20 -3.82 -9.28 1.11
C VAL A 20 -2.87 -10.47 1.28
N GLU A 21 -2.40 -11.08 0.19
CA GLU A 21 -1.47 -12.21 0.23
C GLU A 21 -0.11 -11.79 0.82
N VAL A 22 0.41 -10.61 0.44
CA VAL A 22 1.65 -10.07 1.01
C VAL A 22 1.50 -9.83 2.51
N ALA A 23 0.40 -9.18 2.95
CA ALA A 23 0.12 -8.96 4.37
C ALA A 23 0.03 -10.29 5.15
N HIS A 24 -0.62 -11.28 4.57
CA HIS A 24 -0.70 -12.62 5.16
C HIS A 24 0.69 -13.24 5.34
N ARG A 25 1.56 -13.21 4.33
CA ARG A 25 2.94 -13.74 4.46
C ARG A 25 3.78 -12.94 5.46
N LEU A 26 3.62 -11.63 5.52
CA LEU A 26 4.31 -10.79 6.50
C LEU A 26 3.87 -11.08 7.93
N SER A 27 2.59 -11.36 8.17
CA SER A 27 2.06 -11.65 9.51
C SER A 27 2.64 -12.93 10.12
N THR A 28 3.22 -13.82 9.32
CA THR A 28 3.90 -15.05 9.77
C THR A 28 5.39 -14.87 10.02
N LYS A 29 5.94 -13.67 9.76
CA LYS A 29 7.37 -13.37 9.94
C LYS A 29 7.63 -12.71 11.29
N ASP A 30 8.85 -12.90 11.78
CA ASP A 30 9.37 -12.18 12.94
C ASP A 30 9.76 -10.75 12.49
N LEU A 31 8.88 -9.80 12.76
CA LEU A 31 9.07 -8.38 12.45
C LEU A 31 9.35 -7.62 13.75
N PRO A 32 10.02 -6.45 13.67
CA PRO A 32 10.25 -5.61 14.86
C PRO A 32 8.95 -5.25 15.59
N ASP A 33 8.97 -5.15 16.91
CA ASP A 33 7.80 -4.88 17.78
C ASP A 33 7.03 -3.59 17.41
N HIS A 34 7.71 -2.63 16.80
CA HIS A 34 7.11 -1.36 16.36
C HIS A 34 6.38 -1.46 15.02
N VAL A 35 6.40 -2.63 14.36
CA VAL A 35 5.75 -2.88 13.08
C VAL A 35 4.46 -3.65 13.28
N ARG A 36 3.37 -3.10 12.79
CA ARG A 36 2.06 -3.75 12.77
C ARG A 36 1.65 -4.06 11.34
N VAL A 37 1.28 -5.31 11.07
CA VAL A 37 0.74 -5.74 9.76
C VAL A 37 -0.75 -5.97 9.89
N VAL A 38 -1.53 -5.41 8.98
CA VAL A 38 -2.99 -5.53 8.97
C VAL A 38 -3.49 -5.80 7.55
N ASP A 39 -4.37 -6.79 7.41
CA ASP A 39 -5.17 -7.00 6.21
C ASP A 39 -6.44 -6.15 6.29
N TYR A 40 -6.55 -5.15 5.43
CA TYR A 40 -7.77 -4.35 5.26
C TYR A 40 -8.68 -4.90 4.16
N GLY A 41 -8.14 -5.70 3.24
CA GLY A 41 -8.91 -6.22 2.11
C GLY A 41 -9.62 -5.10 1.37
N ILE A 42 -10.95 -5.16 1.31
CA ILE A 42 -11.80 -4.14 0.65
C ILE A 42 -12.26 -3.00 1.59
N ARG A 43 -11.67 -2.86 2.79
CA ARG A 43 -12.13 -1.91 3.82
C ARG A 43 -11.37 -0.58 3.80
N GLY A 44 -11.16 0.04 2.62
CA GLY A 44 -10.40 1.28 2.48
C GLY A 44 -10.93 2.46 3.28
N MET A 45 -12.25 2.57 3.44
CA MET A 45 -12.84 3.59 4.29
C MET A 45 -12.40 3.43 5.76
N HIS A 46 -12.34 2.20 6.28
CA HIS A 46 -11.84 1.95 7.63
C HIS A 46 -10.34 2.27 7.72
N LEU A 47 -9.56 1.91 6.69
CA LEU A 47 -8.15 2.28 6.61
C LEU A 47 -7.96 3.81 6.68
N ALA A 48 -8.75 4.58 5.91
CA ALA A 48 -8.68 6.03 5.95
C ALA A 48 -9.01 6.59 7.34
N TYR A 49 -10.06 6.09 8.00
CA TYR A 49 -10.39 6.51 9.37
C TYR A 49 -9.29 6.15 10.37
N ASP A 50 -8.71 4.97 10.26
CA ASP A 50 -7.62 4.54 11.13
C ASP A 50 -6.37 5.42 10.92
N LEU A 51 -6.07 5.82 9.68
CA LEU A 51 -4.94 6.70 9.38
C LEU A 51 -5.16 8.16 9.80
N VAL A 52 -6.40 8.63 9.80
CA VAL A 52 -6.74 9.97 10.33
C VAL A 52 -6.59 10.03 11.85
N GLY A 53 -6.88 8.94 12.55
CA GLY A 53 -6.91 8.87 14.01
C GLY A 53 -5.64 8.34 14.69
N ALA A 54 -4.66 7.88 13.93
CA ALA A 54 -3.50 7.17 14.46
C ALA A 54 -2.19 7.91 14.20
N ASP A 55 -1.32 7.93 15.21
CA ASP A 55 0.06 8.44 15.12
C ASP A 55 0.99 7.36 14.54
N HIS A 56 0.84 7.03 13.25
CA HIS A 56 1.81 6.21 12.55
C HIS A 56 2.85 7.10 11.88
N ASP A 57 4.13 6.89 12.22
CA ASP A 57 5.23 7.62 11.61
C ASP A 57 5.44 7.22 10.14
N LEU A 58 5.16 5.95 9.82
CA LEU A 58 5.22 5.40 8.46
C LEU A 58 4.05 4.44 8.24
N THR A 59 3.37 4.59 7.11
CA THR A 59 2.42 3.61 6.59
C THR A 59 2.95 3.04 5.27
N ILE A 60 3.00 1.73 5.15
CA ILE A 60 3.33 1.03 3.90
C ILE A 60 2.05 0.34 3.41
N MET A 61 1.46 0.87 2.35
CA MET A 61 0.32 0.24 1.66
C MET A 61 0.85 -0.76 0.65
N VAL A 62 0.24 -1.94 0.58
CA VAL A 62 0.55 -2.96 -0.42
C VAL A 62 -0.70 -3.23 -1.24
N ASP A 63 -0.61 -3.08 -2.56
CA ASP A 63 -1.76 -3.18 -3.46
C ASP A 63 -1.36 -3.59 -4.88
N ALA A 64 -2.32 -4.15 -5.63
CA ALA A 64 -2.18 -4.35 -7.06
C ALA A 64 -2.68 -3.09 -7.79
N THR A 65 -1.79 -2.40 -8.48
CA THR A 65 -2.12 -1.13 -9.13
C THR A 65 -1.64 -1.13 -10.58
N GLN A 66 -2.54 -0.84 -11.51
CA GLN A 66 -2.23 -0.76 -12.94
C GLN A 66 -1.49 0.54 -13.28
N ARG A 67 -0.29 0.40 -13.84
CA ARG A 67 0.54 1.51 -14.31
C ARG A 67 0.98 1.33 -15.77
N GLY A 68 0.69 0.19 -16.36
CA GLY A 68 1.10 -0.17 -17.72
C GLY A 68 2.49 -0.79 -17.79
N ASP A 69 3.05 -1.20 -16.67
CA ASP A 69 4.29 -1.97 -16.60
C ASP A 69 4.04 -3.45 -16.96
N PRO A 70 5.09 -4.24 -17.22
CA PRO A 70 4.93 -5.68 -17.35
C PRO A 70 4.32 -6.31 -16.10
N PRO A 71 3.35 -7.23 -16.22
CA PRO A 71 2.72 -7.90 -15.09
C PRO A 71 3.74 -8.51 -14.11
N GLY A 72 3.50 -8.36 -12.80
CA GLY A 72 4.41 -8.82 -11.75
C GLY A 72 5.55 -7.86 -11.43
N THR A 73 5.61 -6.69 -12.10
CA THR A 73 6.56 -5.62 -11.73
C THR A 73 6.18 -5.07 -10.35
N VAL A 74 7.13 -5.14 -9.40
CA VAL A 74 6.98 -4.55 -8.07
C VAL A 74 7.70 -3.20 -8.04
N TYR A 75 7.05 -2.18 -7.50
CA TYR A 75 7.59 -0.83 -7.39
C TYR A 75 7.25 -0.21 -6.03
N VAL A 76 7.97 0.83 -5.65
CA VAL A 76 7.69 1.62 -4.45
C VAL A 76 7.58 3.08 -4.84
N ILE A 77 6.50 3.72 -4.40
CA ILE A 77 6.29 5.16 -4.56
C ILE A 77 5.84 5.77 -3.24
N GLU A 78 6.20 7.01 -3.01
CA GLU A 78 5.66 7.80 -1.92
C GLU A 78 4.34 8.43 -2.36
N LEU A 79 3.34 8.38 -1.49
CA LEU A 79 2.02 8.95 -1.73
C LEU A 79 1.88 10.25 -0.95
N ASP A 80 1.61 11.33 -1.67
CA ASP A 80 1.29 12.62 -1.08
C ASP A 80 -0.22 12.76 -0.89
N LEU A 81 -0.62 13.55 0.11
CA LEU A 81 -2.02 13.97 0.19
C LEU A 81 -2.34 14.86 -1.01
N PRO A 82 -3.48 14.62 -1.69
CA PRO A 82 -3.90 15.52 -2.75
C PRO A 82 -4.13 16.92 -2.18
N GLU A 83 -3.65 17.95 -2.91
CA GLU A 83 -3.94 19.33 -2.58
C GLU A 83 -5.46 19.50 -2.43
N PRO A 84 -5.94 20.25 -1.43
CA PRO A 84 -7.35 20.55 -1.30
C PRO A 84 -7.80 21.22 -2.60
N ALA A 85 -8.60 20.50 -3.40
CA ALA A 85 -9.11 21.08 -4.62
C ALA A 85 -9.93 22.31 -4.25
N ASP A 86 -9.48 23.49 -4.68
CA ASP A 86 -10.19 24.77 -4.60
C ASP A 86 -11.36 24.76 -5.62
N THR A 87 -12.09 23.66 -5.63
CA THR A 87 -13.20 23.40 -6.52
C THR A 87 -14.49 23.47 -5.71
N GLY A 88 -15.20 24.57 -5.84
CA GLY A 88 -16.61 24.66 -5.44
C GLY A 88 -17.52 23.70 -6.22
N GLY A 89 -16.99 22.58 -6.69
CA GLY A 89 -17.70 21.45 -7.26
C GLY A 89 -17.96 20.38 -6.20
N PRO A 90 -18.97 19.52 -6.38
CA PRO A 90 -19.16 18.37 -5.53
C PRO A 90 -17.85 17.56 -5.54
N ALA A 91 -17.34 17.20 -4.35
CA ALA A 91 -16.22 16.28 -4.23
C ALA A 91 -16.45 15.11 -5.19
N PRO A 92 -15.45 14.66 -5.97
CA PRO A 92 -15.64 13.52 -6.83
C PRO A 92 -16.30 12.44 -5.96
N LEU A 93 -17.49 11.99 -6.38
CA LEU A 93 -18.22 10.97 -5.65
C LEU A 93 -17.23 9.80 -5.53
N LEU A 94 -16.69 9.67 -4.33
CA LEU A 94 -15.79 8.60 -3.99
C LEU A 94 -16.56 7.33 -4.36
N ASP A 95 -16.15 6.72 -5.47
CA ASP A 95 -16.66 5.41 -5.80
C ASP A 95 -16.19 4.52 -4.64
N ALA A 96 -17.08 4.35 -3.67
CA ALA A 96 -16.79 3.66 -2.41
C ALA A 96 -16.41 2.18 -2.63
N HIS A 97 -16.44 1.75 -3.89
CA HIS A 97 -15.99 0.45 -4.37
C HIS A 97 -14.54 0.49 -4.88
N GLY A 98 -13.95 1.68 -5.05
CA GLY A 98 -12.54 1.84 -5.42
C GLY A 98 -11.66 1.78 -4.19
N MET A 99 -10.92 0.69 -4.02
CA MET A 99 -9.94 0.50 -2.94
C MET A 99 -8.55 1.00 -3.34
N GLN A 100 -8.48 1.80 -4.41
CA GLN A 100 -7.21 2.31 -4.91
C GLN A 100 -6.56 3.25 -3.88
N PRO A 101 -5.24 3.25 -3.75
CA PRO A 101 -4.51 4.10 -2.82
C PRO A 101 -4.88 5.57 -2.91
N ASP A 102 -5.11 6.08 -4.12
CA ASP A 102 -5.52 7.47 -4.36
C ASP A 102 -6.87 7.81 -3.72
N VAL A 103 -7.81 6.88 -3.70
CA VAL A 103 -9.12 7.05 -3.05
C VAL A 103 -8.96 7.13 -1.53
N VAL A 104 -8.10 6.29 -0.95
CA VAL A 104 -7.79 6.31 0.49
C VAL A 104 -7.14 7.64 0.86
N MET A 105 -6.13 8.09 0.09
CA MET A 105 -5.44 9.37 0.32
C MET A 105 -6.41 10.57 0.16
N GLY A 106 -7.27 10.53 -0.86
CA GLY A 106 -8.32 11.55 -1.04
C GLY A 106 -9.30 11.61 0.13
N LEU A 107 -9.69 10.47 0.69
CA LEU A 107 -10.58 10.41 1.85
C LEU A 107 -9.90 10.96 3.12
N ILE A 108 -8.62 10.63 3.34
CA ILE A 108 -7.82 11.19 4.44
C ILE A 108 -7.77 12.72 4.34
N ALA A 109 -7.51 13.27 3.14
CA ALA A 109 -7.48 14.72 2.91
C ALA A 109 -8.84 15.38 3.21
N VAL A 110 -9.95 14.79 2.77
CA VAL A 110 -11.32 15.29 3.04
C VAL A 110 -11.64 15.25 4.54
N LEU A 111 -11.15 14.25 5.26
CA LEU A 111 -11.36 14.12 6.70
C LEU A 111 -10.42 15.03 7.53
N GLY A 112 -9.51 15.76 6.88
CA GLY A 112 -8.55 16.64 7.55
C GLY A 112 -7.48 15.90 8.31
N GLY A 113 -7.15 14.66 7.90
CA GLY A 113 -6.09 13.87 8.50
C GLY A 113 -4.71 14.31 8.02
N GLU A 114 -3.73 14.14 8.88
CA GLU A 114 -2.31 14.31 8.56
C GLU A 114 -1.62 12.95 8.81
N PRO A 115 -1.72 12.01 7.86
CA PRO A 115 -1.01 10.75 8.00
C PRO A 115 0.48 11.05 8.01
N GLY A 116 1.26 10.27 8.71
CA GLY A 116 2.71 10.29 8.58
C GLY A 116 3.12 9.98 7.12
N ARG A 117 4.37 9.62 6.93
CA ARG A 117 4.85 9.23 5.60
C ARG A 117 4.08 8.01 5.08
N VAL A 118 3.61 8.04 3.85
CA VAL A 118 2.88 6.93 3.23
C VAL A 118 3.62 6.43 2.00
N LEU A 119 3.99 5.15 1.99
CA LEU A 119 4.60 4.48 0.84
C LEU A 119 3.62 3.45 0.27
N LEU A 120 3.57 3.35 -1.05
CA LEU A 120 2.89 2.27 -1.77
C LEU A 120 3.92 1.28 -2.30
N VAL A 121 3.81 0.02 -1.90
CA VAL A 121 4.46 -1.11 -2.55
C VAL A 121 3.44 -1.72 -3.50
N GLY A 122 3.54 -1.33 -4.76
CA GLY A 122 2.60 -1.74 -5.81
C GLY A 122 3.11 -2.92 -6.61
N CYS A 123 2.18 -3.65 -7.21
CA CYS A 123 2.47 -4.69 -8.19
C CYS A 123 1.57 -4.52 -9.42
N GLU A 124 2.16 -4.58 -10.62
CA GLU A 124 1.38 -4.57 -11.85
C GLU A 124 0.60 -5.88 -11.99
N PRO A 125 -0.75 -5.86 -12.03
CA PRO A 125 -1.55 -7.06 -12.18
C PRO A 125 -1.51 -7.58 -13.63
N ALA A 126 -1.66 -8.90 -13.80
CA ALA A 126 -1.88 -9.52 -15.10
C ALA A 126 -3.37 -9.63 -15.44
N SER A 127 -4.21 -9.87 -14.43
CA SER A 127 -5.66 -10.03 -14.60
C SER A 127 -6.41 -9.69 -13.31
N LEU A 128 -7.48 -8.93 -13.47
CA LEU A 128 -8.45 -8.61 -12.42
C LEU A 128 -9.79 -9.35 -12.63
N ASP A 129 -9.75 -10.49 -13.32
CA ASP A 129 -10.93 -11.32 -13.54
C ASP A 129 -11.44 -11.96 -12.24
N HIS A 130 -12.72 -12.32 -12.22
CA HIS A 130 -13.33 -13.00 -11.09
C HIS A 130 -12.71 -14.38 -10.86
N ARG A 131 -11.78 -14.47 -9.93
CA ARG A 131 -11.17 -15.71 -9.43
C ARG A 131 -10.48 -15.45 -8.09
N MET A 132 -10.32 -16.50 -7.28
CA MET A 132 -9.75 -16.43 -5.93
C MET A 132 -8.25 -16.73 -5.87
N SER A 133 -7.53 -16.63 -6.97
CA SER A 133 -6.08 -16.92 -7.01
C SER A 133 -5.35 -15.86 -7.81
N LEU A 134 -4.13 -15.56 -7.39
CA LEU A 134 -3.22 -14.73 -8.16
C LEU A 134 -2.83 -15.43 -9.46
N SER A 135 -2.46 -14.65 -10.48
CA SER A 135 -1.78 -15.18 -11.64
C SER A 135 -0.38 -15.68 -11.27
N PRO A 136 0.18 -16.65 -12.00
CA PRO A 136 1.51 -17.18 -11.66
C PRO A 136 2.61 -16.12 -11.59
N VAL A 137 2.53 -15.08 -12.43
CA VAL A 137 3.54 -14.02 -12.47
C VAL A 137 3.41 -13.09 -11.24
N VAL A 138 2.18 -12.78 -10.81
CA VAL A 138 1.93 -11.96 -9.62
C VAL A 138 2.16 -12.78 -8.34
N GLU A 139 1.81 -14.06 -8.33
CA GLU A 139 2.16 -14.95 -7.22
C GLU A 139 3.68 -15.00 -6.98
N ALA A 140 4.49 -15.08 -8.06
CA ALA A 140 5.94 -15.02 -7.95
C ALA A 140 6.45 -13.65 -7.45
N ALA A 141 5.73 -12.56 -7.70
CA ALA A 141 6.07 -11.22 -7.24
C ALA A 141 5.83 -11.01 -5.74
N VAL A 142 4.98 -11.82 -5.11
CA VAL A 142 4.66 -11.70 -3.67
C VAL A 142 5.93 -11.79 -2.80
N ASP A 143 6.83 -12.74 -3.09
CA ASP A 143 8.08 -12.90 -2.34
C ASP A 143 9.01 -11.67 -2.50
N THR A 144 8.97 -11.03 -3.67
CA THR A 144 9.71 -9.79 -3.91
C THR A 144 9.14 -8.65 -3.07
N ALA A 145 7.81 -8.47 -3.05
CA ALA A 145 7.16 -7.46 -2.22
C ALA A 145 7.41 -7.68 -0.73
N VAL A 146 7.34 -8.93 -0.26
CA VAL A 146 7.66 -9.27 1.14
C VAL A 146 9.09 -8.87 1.49
N ARG A 147 10.07 -9.11 0.61
CA ARG A 147 11.46 -8.66 0.82
C ARG A 147 11.58 -7.15 0.85
N VAL A 148 10.91 -6.46 -0.08
CA VAL A 148 10.88 -5.00 -0.16
C VAL A 148 10.32 -4.41 1.13
N VAL A 149 9.14 -4.84 1.57
CA VAL A 149 8.54 -4.36 2.82
C VAL A 149 9.42 -4.65 4.03
N THR A 150 9.96 -5.87 4.14
CA THR A 150 10.86 -6.24 5.24
C THR A 150 12.12 -5.35 5.26
N GLY A 151 12.69 -5.05 4.10
CA GLY A 151 13.83 -4.16 3.97
C GLY A 151 13.49 -2.71 4.35
N LEU A 152 12.33 -2.20 3.93
CA LEU A 152 11.86 -0.87 4.29
C LEU A 152 11.68 -0.72 5.80
N VAL A 153 10.97 -1.64 6.46
CA VAL A 153 10.77 -1.58 7.91
C VAL A 153 12.07 -1.77 8.69
N GLY A 154 13.01 -2.58 8.18
CA GLY A 154 14.31 -2.80 8.81
C GLY A 154 15.27 -1.62 8.65
N SER A 155 15.07 -0.76 7.65
CA SER A 155 15.89 0.44 7.40
C SER A 155 15.26 1.71 7.97
N TYR A 156 14.05 1.64 8.48
CA TYR A 156 13.35 2.78 9.08
C TYR A 156 13.90 3.08 10.49
N PRO A 157 14.09 4.35 10.93
CA PRO A 157 13.69 5.57 10.26
C PRO A 157 14.62 6.01 9.14
N PHE A 158 14.04 6.52 8.06
CA PHE A 158 14.82 7.22 7.02
C PHE A 158 15.02 8.67 7.47
N GLY A 159 16.27 9.08 7.67
CA GLY A 159 16.60 10.44 8.09
C GLY A 159 16.43 11.46 6.96
N THR A 160 16.57 11.01 5.70
CA THR A 160 16.47 11.84 4.49
C THR A 160 15.85 11.05 3.34
N ASP A 161 15.38 11.75 2.30
CA ASP A 161 14.90 11.13 1.07
C ASP A 161 16.00 10.37 0.33
N GLU A 162 17.27 10.78 0.51
CA GLU A 162 18.42 10.07 -0.02
C GLU A 162 18.58 8.68 0.63
N GLU A 163 18.31 8.56 1.92
CA GLU A 163 18.37 7.27 2.63
C GLU A 163 17.25 6.34 2.17
N LEU A 164 16.05 6.86 1.97
CA LEU A 164 14.96 6.09 1.37
C LEU A 164 15.33 5.61 -0.04
N THR A 165 15.85 6.51 -0.88
CA THR A 165 16.30 6.19 -2.23
C THR A 165 17.40 5.12 -2.21
N CYS A 166 18.34 5.22 -1.27
CA CYS A 166 19.40 4.23 -1.09
C CYS A 166 18.84 2.86 -0.64
N ALA A 167 17.88 2.87 0.30
CA ALA A 167 17.20 1.66 0.74
C ALA A 167 16.47 0.98 -0.44
N LEU A 168 15.71 1.74 -1.23
CA LEU A 168 15.02 1.24 -2.42
C LEU A 168 15.99 0.68 -3.47
N ALA A 169 17.10 1.35 -3.74
CA ALA A 169 18.11 0.88 -4.69
C ALA A 169 18.78 -0.43 -4.25
N SER A 170 18.89 -0.68 -2.94
CA SER A 170 19.46 -1.91 -2.39
C SER A 170 18.50 -3.10 -2.51
N LEU A 171 17.19 -2.84 -2.56
CA LEU A 171 16.13 -3.86 -2.63
C LEU A 171 15.79 -4.27 -4.08
N ALA A 172 16.24 -3.49 -5.07
CA ALA A 172 16.02 -3.75 -6.50
C ALA A 172 17.00 -4.77 -7.10
N LYS A 173 17.90 -5.35 -6.30
CA LYS A 173 18.87 -6.40 -6.71
C LYS A 173 18.43 -7.76 -6.19
#